data_d6ca9436c8f9cb330995081bd61b9fe4
#
_entry.id   d6ca9436c8f9cb330995081bd61b9fe4
#
_cell.length_a   1.000
_cell.length_b   1.000
_cell.length_c   1.000
_cell.angle_alpha   90.00
_cell.angle_beta   90.00
_cell.angle_gamma   90.00
#
_symmetry.space_group_name_H-M   'P 1'
#
loop_
_entity.id
_entity.type
_entity.pdbx_description
1 polymer ?
#
loop_
_entity_poly.entity_id
_entity_poly.type
_entity_poly.pdbx_seq_one_letter_code
_entity_poly.pdbx_strand_id
1 'polypeptide(L)'
;SAALEHLHNLEDLNIYQNSVVIFDRGYYSEDMFRYCVEHQHLCLMRLKQNYNIAKKCSGDIITVLPGNEKDGTEDIRIRVIEVILNDGTKEYLATNLFDSHISQQMFRELYFYRWSVETKYKELKSRLAIEEFSGATTTSVLQEFYINVLLSNLSSLIKNQVDEEIQITAKSTNKYRYQANRAFIIG
;
A
#
# COMPACT_ATOMS: atom_id res chain seq x y z
N SER A 1 -15.52 9.60 1.37
CA SER A 1 -15.32 8.21 0.88
C SER A 1 -14.63 7.39 1.96
N ALA A 2 -14.75 6.05 1.92
CA ALA A 2 -14.09 5.17 2.89
C ALA A 2 -12.56 5.39 2.96
N ALA A 3 -11.92 5.75 1.85
CA ALA A 3 -10.50 6.07 1.84
C ALA A 3 -10.16 7.34 2.64
N LEU A 4 -10.99 8.39 2.55
CA LEU A 4 -10.80 9.60 3.34
C LEU A 4 -11.00 9.35 4.84
N GLU A 5 -12.04 8.58 5.18
CA GLU A 5 -12.27 8.17 6.57
C GLU A 5 -11.07 7.39 7.14
N HIS A 6 -10.48 6.52 6.32
CA HIS A 6 -9.29 5.79 6.72
C HIS A 6 -8.08 6.71 6.93
N LEU A 7 -7.88 7.71 6.06
CA LEU A 7 -6.81 8.69 6.24
C LEU A 7 -7.02 9.52 7.52
N HIS A 8 -8.24 9.98 7.82
CA HIS A 8 -8.53 10.65 9.08
C HIS A 8 -8.21 9.78 10.30
N ASN A 9 -8.56 8.48 10.26
CA ASN A 9 -8.20 7.58 11.36
C ASN A 9 -6.67 7.42 11.53
N LEU A 10 -5.90 7.47 10.43
CA LEU A 10 -4.43 7.47 10.51
C LEU A 10 -3.90 8.75 11.16
N GLU A 11 -4.52 9.90 10.86
CA GLU A 11 -4.20 11.20 11.47
C GLU A 11 -4.48 11.18 12.97
N ASP A 12 -5.68 10.76 13.38
CA ASP A 12 -6.10 10.66 14.78
C ASP A 12 -5.19 9.77 15.60
N LEU A 13 -4.71 8.68 15.04
CA LEU A 13 -3.79 7.75 15.68
C LEU A 13 -2.31 8.19 15.59
N ASN A 14 -2.02 9.27 14.86
CA ASN A 14 -0.67 9.80 14.63
C ASN A 14 0.33 8.76 14.10
N ILE A 15 -0.14 7.81 13.28
CA ILE A 15 0.66 6.70 12.72
C ILE A 15 1.08 6.94 11.26
N TYR A 16 0.70 8.07 10.67
CA TYR A 16 1.03 8.41 9.27
C TYR A 16 2.44 9.00 9.09
N GLN A 17 3.07 9.45 10.18
CA GLN A 17 4.42 10.01 10.13
C GLN A 17 5.42 8.94 9.67
N ASN A 18 6.27 9.30 8.69
CA ASN A 18 7.23 8.39 8.07
C ASN A 18 6.62 7.18 7.34
N SER A 19 5.37 7.26 6.94
CA SER A 19 4.69 6.23 6.17
C SER A 19 4.31 6.73 4.78
N VAL A 20 4.19 5.80 3.82
CA VAL A 20 3.69 6.06 2.47
C VAL A 20 2.40 5.29 2.28
N VAL A 21 1.31 5.98 1.98
CA VAL A 21 0.03 5.34 1.69
C VAL A 21 0.00 4.93 0.22
N ILE A 22 -0.15 3.63 -0.02
CA ILE A 22 -0.18 3.09 -1.38
C ILE A 22 -1.63 2.82 -1.79
N PHE A 23 -2.08 3.49 -2.84
CA PHE A 23 -3.44 3.39 -3.34
C PHE A 23 -3.52 2.56 -4.62
N ASP A 24 -4.55 1.74 -4.74
CA ASP A 24 -4.86 1.07 -5.99
C ASP A 24 -5.41 2.04 -7.05
N ARG A 25 -5.41 1.60 -8.32
CA ARG A 25 -5.84 2.38 -9.49
C ARG A 25 -7.25 2.99 -9.34
N GLY A 26 -8.13 2.34 -8.57
CA GLY A 26 -9.49 2.82 -8.34
C GLY A 26 -9.60 4.07 -7.48
N TYR A 27 -8.58 4.38 -6.69
CA TYR A 27 -8.62 5.48 -5.71
C TYR A 27 -8.05 6.79 -6.23
N TYR A 28 -7.28 6.78 -7.33
CA TYR A 28 -6.73 8.02 -7.85
C TYR A 28 -7.84 8.96 -8.34
N SER A 29 -7.87 10.14 -7.77
CA SER A 29 -8.50 11.35 -8.28
C SER A 29 -7.61 12.54 -7.95
N GLU A 30 -7.77 13.64 -8.67
CA GLU A 30 -7.03 14.87 -8.37
C GLU A 30 -7.33 15.37 -6.96
N ASP A 31 -8.59 15.29 -6.53
CA ASP A 31 -9.01 15.69 -5.17
C ASP A 31 -8.35 14.83 -4.10
N MET A 32 -8.27 13.50 -4.30
CA MET A 32 -7.60 12.61 -3.36
C MET A 32 -6.10 12.89 -3.29
N PHE A 33 -5.47 13.18 -4.42
CA PHE A 33 -4.05 13.52 -4.44
C PHE A 33 -3.81 14.88 -3.75
N ARG A 34 -4.66 15.89 -4.00
CA ARG A 34 -4.61 17.18 -3.30
C ARG A 34 -4.79 17.02 -1.81
N TYR A 35 -5.78 16.23 -1.39
CA TYR A 35 -5.99 15.91 0.01
C TYR A 35 -4.72 15.36 0.67
N CYS A 36 -4.06 14.39 0.05
CA CYS A 36 -2.81 13.86 0.57
C CYS A 36 -1.71 14.93 0.70
N VAL A 37 -1.59 15.84 -0.26
CA VAL A 37 -0.60 16.93 -0.21
C VAL A 37 -0.92 17.91 0.90
N GLU A 38 -2.16 18.35 1.01
CA GLU A 38 -2.64 19.32 2.00
C GLU A 38 -2.49 18.80 3.44
N HIS A 39 -2.77 17.51 3.64
CA HIS A 39 -2.67 16.84 4.94
C HIS A 39 -1.29 16.20 5.20
N GLN A 40 -0.31 16.47 4.34
CA GLN A 40 1.07 15.97 4.48
C GLN A 40 1.21 14.43 4.50
N HIS A 41 0.24 13.72 3.91
CA HIS A 41 0.38 12.30 3.68
C HIS A 41 1.29 12.05 2.47
N LEU A 42 2.34 11.25 2.67
CA LEU A 42 3.09 10.73 1.53
C LEU A 42 2.25 9.64 0.85
N CYS A 43 2.08 9.75 -0.47
CA CYS A 43 1.21 8.85 -1.20
C CYS A 43 1.87 8.32 -2.48
N LEU A 44 1.46 7.11 -2.87
CA LEU A 44 1.80 6.49 -4.14
C LEU A 44 0.53 5.90 -4.75
N MET A 45 0.11 6.41 -5.90
CA MET A 45 -1.16 6.09 -6.55
C MET A 45 -0.94 5.59 -7.96
N ARG A 46 -1.65 4.53 -8.36
CA ARG A 46 -1.62 4.07 -9.75
C ARG A 46 -2.61 4.87 -10.59
N LEU A 47 -2.11 5.44 -11.69
CA LEU A 47 -2.90 6.18 -12.67
C LEU A 47 -3.55 5.24 -13.70
N LYS A 48 -4.70 5.66 -14.22
CA LYS A 48 -5.24 5.08 -15.45
C LYS A 48 -4.44 5.61 -16.65
N GLN A 49 -4.14 4.77 -17.63
CA GLN A 49 -3.35 5.13 -18.81
C GLN A 49 -3.99 6.24 -19.67
N ASN A 50 -5.31 6.42 -19.56
CA ASN A 50 -6.05 7.45 -20.30
C ASN A 50 -5.99 8.85 -19.69
N TYR A 51 -5.42 9.01 -18.48
CA TYR A 51 -5.22 10.34 -17.90
C TYR A 51 -4.17 11.14 -18.70
N ASN A 52 -4.44 12.42 -18.88
CA ASN A 52 -3.56 13.31 -19.65
C ASN A 52 -2.15 13.36 -19.08
N ILE A 53 -2.02 13.33 -17.77
CA ILE A 53 -0.73 13.36 -17.07
C ILE A 53 0.07 12.06 -17.31
N ALA A 54 -0.60 10.91 -17.37
CA ALA A 54 0.02 9.63 -17.70
C ALA A 54 0.47 9.58 -19.16
N LYS A 55 -0.36 10.06 -20.10
CA LYS A 55 -0.03 10.10 -21.53
C LYS A 55 1.18 10.97 -21.86
N LYS A 56 1.44 12.00 -21.07
CA LYS A 56 2.58 12.91 -21.22
C LYS A 56 3.85 12.41 -20.55
N CYS A 57 3.75 11.37 -19.71
CA CYS A 57 4.87 10.83 -18.96
C CYS A 57 5.72 9.92 -19.87
N SER A 58 7.02 10.18 -19.87
CA SER A 58 8.02 9.29 -20.45
C SER A 58 9.14 9.16 -19.40
N GLY A 59 9.24 8.01 -18.81
CA GLY A 59 10.18 7.74 -17.72
C GLY A 59 9.72 8.27 -16.37
N ASP A 60 10.43 9.25 -15.82
CA ASP A 60 10.19 9.83 -14.51
C ASP A 60 10.20 11.35 -14.62
N ILE A 61 9.07 11.99 -14.40
CA ILE A 61 8.89 13.42 -14.56
C ILE A 61 8.26 14.07 -13.33
N ILE A 62 8.70 15.28 -13.02
CA ILE A 62 8.00 16.15 -12.09
C ILE A 62 7.26 17.20 -12.92
N THR A 63 5.98 17.34 -12.66
CA THR A 63 5.10 18.29 -13.35
C THR A 63 4.14 18.96 -12.38
N VAL A 64 3.26 19.76 -12.89
CA VAL A 64 2.24 20.49 -12.13
C VAL A 64 0.87 19.91 -12.43
N LEU A 65 0.12 19.63 -11.38
CA LEU A 65 -1.32 19.40 -11.45
C LEU A 65 -1.98 20.77 -11.26
N PRO A 66 -2.60 21.31 -12.33
CA PRO A 66 -3.10 22.69 -12.29
C PRO A 66 -4.25 22.82 -11.29
N GLY A 67 -4.26 23.94 -10.60
CA GLY A 67 -5.39 24.36 -9.79
C GLY A 67 -6.57 24.81 -10.64
N ASN A 68 -7.67 25.06 -9.99
CA ASN A 68 -8.88 25.61 -10.60
C ASN A 68 -9.32 26.85 -9.80
N GLU A 69 -9.21 28.01 -10.41
CA GLU A 69 -9.59 29.28 -9.76
C GLU A 69 -11.06 29.29 -9.30
N LYS A 70 -11.94 28.58 -10.00
CA LYS A 70 -13.36 28.50 -9.63
C LYS A 70 -13.61 27.75 -8.33
N ASP A 71 -12.76 26.76 -8.04
CA ASP A 71 -12.85 25.92 -6.86
C ASP A 71 -11.86 26.39 -5.77
N GLY A 72 -11.09 27.44 -6.04
CA GLY A 72 -10.08 28.00 -5.13
C GLY A 72 -8.89 27.05 -4.88
N THR A 73 -8.64 26.11 -5.79
CA THR A 73 -7.52 25.17 -5.65
C THR A 73 -6.26 25.71 -6.32
N GLU A 74 -5.13 25.53 -5.66
CA GLU A 74 -3.81 25.97 -6.16
C GLU A 74 -3.14 24.91 -7.02
N ASP A 75 -2.14 25.35 -7.78
CA ASP A 75 -1.23 24.46 -8.50
C ASP A 75 -0.41 23.63 -7.51
N ILE A 76 -0.35 22.31 -7.72
CA ILE A 76 0.47 21.43 -6.90
C ILE A 76 1.45 20.62 -7.73
N ARG A 77 2.61 20.35 -7.14
CA ARG A 77 3.62 19.49 -7.80
C ARG A 77 3.22 18.02 -7.67
N ILE A 78 3.47 17.29 -8.74
CA ILE A 78 3.26 15.84 -8.82
C ILE A 78 4.42 15.20 -9.55
N ARG A 79 4.93 14.08 -9.04
CA ARG A 79 5.90 13.24 -9.74
C ARG A 79 5.15 12.08 -10.37
N VAL A 80 5.37 11.86 -11.65
CA VAL A 80 4.75 10.77 -12.40
C VAL A 80 5.83 9.87 -12.94
N ILE A 81 5.71 8.59 -12.66
CA ILE A 81 6.71 7.57 -12.99
C ILE A 81 6.10 6.54 -13.92
N GLU A 82 6.71 6.32 -15.07
CA GLU A 82 6.41 5.19 -15.95
C GLU A 82 7.11 3.94 -15.40
N VAL A 83 6.37 2.88 -15.17
CA VAL A 83 6.88 1.59 -14.70
C VAL A 83 6.59 0.54 -15.76
N ILE A 84 7.60 -0.23 -16.14
CA ILE A 84 7.44 -1.34 -17.09
C ILE A 84 7.38 -2.65 -16.29
N LEU A 85 6.27 -3.38 -16.45
CA LEU A 85 6.07 -4.68 -15.84
C LEU A 85 6.85 -5.78 -16.58
N ASN A 86 6.94 -6.97 -16.01
CA ASN A 86 7.68 -8.09 -16.58
C ASN A 86 7.15 -8.56 -17.95
N ASP A 87 5.87 -8.35 -18.20
CA ASP A 87 5.20 -8.65 -19.47
C ASP A 87 5.31 -7.51 -20.52
N GLY A 88 6.07 -6.45 -20.20
CA GLY A 88 6.22 -5.27 -21.05
C GLY A 88 5.08 -4.24 -20.91
N THR A 89 4.07 -4.50 -20.09
CA THR A 89 2.98 -3.55 -19.87
C THR A 89 3.49 -2.30 -19.16
N LYS A 90 3.10 -1.13 -19.65
CA LYS A 90 3.40 0.16 -19.02
C LYS A 90 2.33 0.52 -18.01
N GLU A 91 2.78 0.87 -16.82
CA GLU A 91 1.95 1.43 -15.76
C GLU A 91 2.50 2.80 -15.35
N TYR A 92 1.64 3.64 -14.81
CA TYR A 92 2.00 4.98 -14.39
C TYR A 92 1.65 5.16 -12.92
N LEU A 93 2.60 5.67 -12.16
CA LEU A 93 2.44 5.96 -10.74
C LEU A 93 2.53 7.46 -10.52
N ALA A 94 1.68 7.98 -9.65
CA ALA A 94 1.71 9.36 -9.19
C ALA A 94 2.08 9.42 -7.72
N THR A 95 2.94 10.37 -7.34
CA THR A 95 3.41 10.52 -5.96
C THR A 95 3.78 11.96 -5.63
N ASN A 96 3.74 12.30 -4.34
CA ASN A 96 4.31 13.52 -3.77
C ASN A 96 5.68 13.29 -3.10
N LEU A 97 6.33 12.15 -3.38
CA LEU A 97 7.71 11.85 -3.00
C LEU A 97 8.66 12.40 -4.08
N PHE A 98 9.39 13.47 -3.76
CA PHE A 98 10.26 14.15 -4.71
C PHE A 98 11.75 13.85 -4.52
N ASP A 99 12.10 12.94 -3.61
CA ASP A 99 13.49 12.54 -3.41
C ASP A 99 14.05 11.88 -4.68
N SER A 100 15.11 12.47 -5.23
CA SER A 100 15.78 12.00 -6.44
C SER A 100 16.54 10.67 -6.26
N HIS A 101 16.83 10.28 -5.02
CA HIS A 101 17.46 9.00 -4.73
C HIS A 101 16.50 7.83 -4.89
N ILE A 102 15.19 8.08 -4.88
CA ILE A 102 14.18 7.05 -5.13
C ILE A 102 14.05 6.86 -6.63
N SER A 103 14.61 5.76 -7.13
CA SER A 103 14.58 5.42 -8.56
C SER A 103 13.23 4.86 -9.00
N GLN A 104 12.99 4.81 -10.33
CA GLN A 104 11.82 4.14 -10.92
C GLN A 104 11.68 2.69 -10.46
N GLN A 105 12.80 1.97 -10.33
CA GLN A 105 12.80 0.59 -9.87
C GLN A 105 12.33 0.49 -8.41
N MET A 106 12.78 1.40 -7.56
CA MET A 106 12.33 1.45 -6.16
C MET A 106 10.84 1.77 -6.04
N PHE A 107 10.29 2.66 -6.88
CA PHE A 107 8.85 2.92 -6.92
C PHE A 107 8.05 1.70 -7.39
N ARG A 108 8.58 0.95 -8.36
CA ARG A 108 7.98 -0.31 -8.79
C ARG A 108 7.91 -1.31 -7.65
N GLU A 109 9.01 -1.49 -6.92
CA GLU A 109 9.09 -2.39 -5.77
C GLU A 109 8.16 -1.93 -4.64
N LEU A 110 8.15 -0.63 -4.34
CA LEU A 110 7.26 -0.05 -3.34
C LEU A 110 5.80 -0.27 -3.71
N TYR A 111 5.41 -0.04 -4.97
CA TYR A 111 4.03 -0.27 -5.41
C TYR A 111 3.66 -1.76 -5.38
N PHE A 112 4.61 -2.66 -5.57
CA PHE A 112 4.38 -4.10 -5.48
C PHE A 112 3.88 -4.53 -4.09
N TYR A 113 4.23 -3.82 -3.02
CA TYR A 113 3.70 -4.09 -1.67
C TYR A 113 2.17 -3.95 -1.57
N ARG A 114 1.51 -3.25 -2.48
CA ARG A 114 0.04 -3.24 -2.56
C ARG A 114 -0.55 -4.65 -2.66
N TRP A 115 0.12 -5.56 -3.38
CA TRP A 115 -0.33 -6.95 -3.52
C TRP A 115 -0.29 -7.74 -2.21
N SER A 116 0.46 -7.28 -1.24
CA SER A 116 0.49 -7.92 0.07
C SER A 116 -0.86 -7.87 0.78
N VAL A 117 -1.68 -6.84 0.51
CA VAL A 117 -3.05 -6.71 1.04
C VAL A 117 -3.94 -7.84 0.51
N GLU A 118 -3.87 -8.15 -0.78
CA GLU A 118 -4.64 -9.26 -1.37
C GLU A 118 -4.23 -10.61 -0.78
N THR A 119 -2.94 -10.80 -0.59
CA THR A 119 -2.40 -12.00 0.07
C THR A 119 -2.88 -12.09 1.51
N LYS A 120 -2.93 -10.94 2.21
CA LYS A 120 -3.44 -10.87 3.59
C LYS A 120 -4.92 -11.21 3.66
N TYR A 121 -5.75 -10.70 2.74
CA TYR A 121 -7.16 -11.08 2.67
C TYR A 121 -7.37 -12.57 2.41
N LYS A 122 -6.62 -13.16 1.48
CA LYS A 122 -6.66 -14.60 1.23
C LYS A 122 -6.31 -15.40 2.50
N GLU A 123 -5.32 -14.95 3.24
CA GLU A 123 -4.92 -15.58 4.49
C GLU A 123 -6.03 -15.49 5.55
N LEU A 124 -6.57 -14.31 5.77
CA LEU A 124 -7.66 -14.08 6.71
C LEU A 124 -8.86 -14.97 6.39
N LYS A 125 -9.23 -15.07 5.11
CA LYS A 125 -10.36 -15.92 4.67
C LYS A 125 -10.07 -17.41 4.78
N SER A 126 -8.89 -17.86 4.35
CA SER A 126 -8.60 -19.29 4.22
C SER A 126 -8.06 -19.94 5.49
N ARG A 127 -7.35 -19.19 6.34
CA ARG A 127 -6.71 -19.74 7.53
C ARG A 127 -7.40 -19.37 8.83
N LEU A 128 -7.94 -18.16 8.91
CA LEU A 128 -8.63 -17.69 10.10
C LEU A 128 -10.16 -17.73 9.95
N ALA A 129 -10.65 -18.20 8.79
CA ALA A 129 -12.08 -18.34 8.50
C ALA A 129 -12.88 -17.08 8.87
N ILE A 130 -12.31 -15.88 8.60
CA ILE A 130 -12.84 -14.59 9.07
C ILE A 130 -14.26 -14.28 8.56
N GLU A 131 -14.79 -15.10 7.68
CA GLU A 131 -16.17 -15.02 7.17
C GLU A 131 -17.08 -16.10 7.81
N GLU A 132 -16.54 -17.02 8.62
CA GLU A 132 -17.25 -18.09 9.29
C GLU A 132 -17.40 -17.77 10.78
N PHE A 133 -18.34 -16.87 11.09
CA PHE A 133 -18.60 -16.50 12.46
C PHE A 133 -19.47 -17.52 13.19
N SER A 134 -19.08 -17.90 14.41
CA SER A 134 -19.89 -18.76 15.28
C SER A 134 -20.92 -17.96 16.08
N GLY A 135 -20.69 -16.69 16.25
CA GLY A 135 -21.54 -15.80 17.03
C GLY A 135 -22.85 -15.43 16.34
N ALA A 136 -23.94 -15.48 17.09
CA ALA A 136 -25.27 -15.13 16.59
C ALA A 136 -25.65 -13.63 16.78
N THR A 137 -24.84 -12.87 17.50
CA THR A 137 -25.08 -11.43 17.77
C THR A 137 -24.04 -10.56 17.09
N THR A 138 -24.38 -9.31 16.77
CA THR A 138 -23.44 -8.35 16.20
C THR A 138 -22.19 -8.20 17.05
N THR A 139 -22.34 -8.19 18.37
CA THR A 139 -21.21 -8.07 19.31
C THR A 139 -20.29 -9.27 19.22
N SER A 140 -20.82 -10.50 19.19
CA SER A 140 -19.99 -11.71 19.09
C SER A 140 -19.27 -11.80 17.74
N VAL A 141 -19.94 -11.43 16.64
CA VAL A 141 -19.32 -11.37 15.31
C VAL A 141 -18.17 -10.36 15.30
N LEU A 142 -18.35 -9.16 15.87
CA LEU A 142 -17.29 -8.17 15.95
C LEU A 142 -16.12 -8.63 16.84
N GLN A 143 -16.40 -9.30 17.95
CA GLN A 143 -15.36 -9.86 18.81
C GLN A 143 -14.53 -10.91 18.08
N GLU A 144 -15.16 -11.86 17.39
CA GLU A 144 -14.47 -12.87 16.60
C GLU A 144 -13.65 -12.21 15.47
N PHE A 145 -14.20 -11.22 14.78
CA PHE A 145 -13.49 -10.46 13.75
C PHE A 145 -12.21 -9.81 14.29
N TYR A 146 -12.31 -9.06 15.38
CA TYR A 146 -11.15 -8.37 15.97
C TYR A 146 -10.12 -9.32 16.55
N ILE A 147 -10.55 -10.44 17.13
CA ILE A 147 -9.63 -11.49 17.61
C ILE A 147 -8.85 -12.09 16.43
N ASN A 148 -9.51 -12.40 15.32
CA ASN A 148 -8.86 -12.92 14.11
C ASN A 148 -7.87 -11.93 13.51
N VAL A 149 -8.21 -10.64 13.45
CA VAL A 149 -7.29 -9.58 13.02
C VAL A 149 -6.09 -9.47 13.95
N LEU A 150 -6.30 -9.50 15.27
CA LEU A 150 -5.23 -9.46 16.26
C LEU A 150 -4.28 -10.67 16.12
N LEU A 151 -4.82 -11.88 16.03
CA LEU A 151 -4.04 -13.10 15.84
C LEU A 151 -3.24 -13.06 14.54
N SER A 152 -3.84 -12.56 13.46
CA SER A 152 -3.16 -12.39 12.19
C SER A 152 -2.00 -11.39 12.27
N ASN A 153 -2.17 -10.29 13.00
CA ASN A 153 -1.11 -9.31 13.19
C ASN A 153 0.02 -9.86 14.07
N LEU A 154 -0.34 -10.53 15.16
CA LEU A 154 0.63 -11.16 16.05
C LEU A 154 1.45 -12.24 15.33
N SER A 155 0.79 -13.09 14.55
CA SER A 155 1.47 -14.11 13.73
C SER A 155 2.41 -13.49 12.68
N SER A 156 2.08 -12.30 12.17
CA SER A 156 2.95 -11.57 11.24
C SER A 156 4.21 -11.05 11.93
N LEU A 157 4.09 -10.53 13.15
CA LEU A 157 5.23 -10.07 13.94
C LEU A 157 6.18 -11.23 14.26
N ILE A 158 5.64 -12.35 14.73
CA ILE A 158 6.43 -13.56 15.03
C ILE A 158 7.13 -14.06 13.76
N LYS A 159 6.39 -14.12 12.64
CA LYS A 159 6.97 -14.55 11.37
C LYS A 159 8.14 -13.66 10.95
N ASN A 160 7.99 -12.35 11.02
CA ASN A 160 9.04 -11.41 10.63
C ASN A 160 10.29 -11.60 11.48
N GLN A 161 10.14 -11.75 12.80
CA GLN A 161 11.26 -12.02 13.71
C GLN A 161 11.97 -13.33 13.36
N VAL A 162 11.23 -14.41 13.14
CA VAL A 162 11.81 -15.70 12.76
C VAL A 162 12.47 -15.63 11.38
N ASP A 163 11.88 -14.91 10.42
CA ASP A 163 12.48 -14.72 9.10
C ASP A 163 13.80 -13.95 9.18
N GLU A 164 13.91 -12.95 10.05
CA GLU A 164 15.17 -12.24 10.31
C GLU A 164 16.24 -13.19 10.87
N GLU A 165 15.91 -13.99 11.88
CA GLU A 165 16.81 -14.99 12.45
C GLU A 165 17.27 -16.03 11.41
N ILE A 166 16.33 -16.51 10.56
CA ILE A 166 16.66 -17.42 9.45
C ILE A 166 17.63 -16.75 8.47
N GLN A 167 17.44 -15.47 8.11
CA GLN A 167 18.35 -14.78 7.20
C GLN A 167 19.75 -14.60 7.79
N ILE A 168 19.86 -14.31 9.09
CA ILE A 168 21.15 -14.17 9.78
C ILE A 168 21.91 -15.51 9.80
N THR A 169 21.21 -16.62 9.96
CA THR A 169 21.79 -17.97 10.04
C THR A 169 21.94 -18.66 8.67
N ALA A 170 21.35 -18.09 7.61
CA ALA A 170 21.36 -18.67 6.28
C ALA A 170 22.78 -18.72 5.69
N LYS A 171 23.17 -19.88 5.15
CA LYS A 171 24.45 -20.01 4.45
C LYS A 171 24.38 -19.36 3.07
N SER A 172 25.45 -18.70 2.65
CA SER A 172 25.57 -18.08 1.32
C SER A 172 25.43 -19.08 0.15
N THR A 173 25.59 -20.37 0.44
CA THR A 173 25.45 -21.48 -0.55
C THR A 173 24.02 -21.96 -0.75
N ASN A 174 23.04 -21.41 0.01
CA ASN A 174 21.65 -21.83 -0.12
C ASN A 174 21.10 -21.42 -1.47
N LYS A 175 20.54 -22.39 -2.21
CA LYS A 175 19.93 -22.16 -3.54
C LYS A 175 18.67 -21.29 -3.47
N TYR A 176 17.94 -21.35 -2.36
CA TYR A 176 16.68 -20.66 -2.14
C TYR A 176 16.72 -19.90 -0.83
N ARG A 177 15.96 -18.80 -0.79
CA ARG A 177 15.73 -18.05 0.44
C ARG A 177 14.74 -18.81 1.31
N TYR A 178 15.14 -19.16 2.53
CA TYR A 178 14.25 -19.79 3.50
C TYR A 178 13.39 -18.75 4.19
N GLN A 179 12.17 -19.13 4.53
CA GLN A 179 11.20 -18.33 5.28
C GLN A 179 10.44 -19.23 6.26
N ALA A 180 9.98 -18.65 7.37
CA ALA A 180 9.13 -19.34 8.30
C ALA A 180 7.79 -19.72 7.63
N ASN A 181 7.35 -20.96 7.87
CA ASN A 181 6.05 -21.38 7.38
C ASN A 181 4.95 -20.89 8.31
N ARG A 182 4.17 -19.93 7.81
CA ARG A 182 3.12 -19.26 8.56
C ARG A 182 2.02 -20.22 9.06
N ALA A 183 1.82 -21.36 8.38
CA ALA A 183 0.87 -22.36 8.83
C ALA A 183 1.22 -22.96 10.20
N PHE A 184 2.51 -23.05 10.53
CA PHE A 184 2.96 -23.53 11.84
C PHE A 184 2.95 -22.47 12.94
N ILE A 185 2.77 -21.20 12.58
CA ILE A 185 2.72 -20.10 13.55
C ILE A 185 1.28 -19.87 14.04
N ILE A 186 0.31 -20.13 13.16
CA ILE A 186 -1.11 -19.90 13.47
C ILE A 186 -1.76 -21.18 14.09
N GLY A 187 -1.20 -22.36 13.87
CA GLY A 187 -1.65 -23.64 14.41
C GLY A 187 -2.38 -24.47 13.39
#